data_1fe2d97979321fe4ebf02964609b64be
#
_entry.id   1fe2d97979321fe4ebf02964609b64be
#
_cell.length_a   1.000
_cell.length_b   1.000
_cell.length_c   1.000
_cell.angle_alpha   90.00
_cell.angle_beta   90.00
_cell.angle_gamma   90.00
#
_symmetry.space_group_name_H-M   'P 1'
#
loop_
_entity.id
_entity.type
_entity.pdbx_description
1 polymer ?
#
loop_
_entity_poly.entity_id
_entity_poly.type
_entity_poly.pdbx_seq_one_letter_code
_entity_poly.pdbx_strand_id
1 'polypeptide(L)'
;MRKVWALPLGVALLTSALVAGGPPAEASAPPAGEEAPTSSAEAAAASTRVVRYGPYTIPGATSNGPGRIHNKLQLAVQRPCLDCYIMSFTPDLVYGDGTRATMATGAMLHHFVLGSQFRRDATCGNDWLGLFGERFFASGDERTAATFPSGYGYRVRWYDSWNLLVDLMNMSPSPRTVYVKVTFAVRSSWESVRPLKPVWLDVDQCRDSEYSIPAGVSDTHWDWTVNVPGKVVTMLGHLHGHGVRVEATNESLGGASICNSVATLSSDQHHVESMSTCRGDPLAVIQAGQTVRLHSIYNSPHPADDVMGIMLGYVHPA
;
A
#
# COMPACT_ATOMS: atom_id res chain seq x y z
N MET A 1 -48.23 -35.99 -17.99
CA MET A 1 -48.45 -36.06 -19.46
C MET A 1 -47.16 -35.57 -20.12
N ARG A 2 -46.55 -36.51 -20.84
CA ARG A 2 -45.28 -36.28 -21.59
C ARG A 2 -45.58 -35.51 -22.87
N LYS A 3 -44.71 -34.55 -23.25
CA LYS A 3 -44.45 -34.24 -24.66
C LYS A 3 -42.97 -34.01 -24.89
N VAL A 4 -42.40 -34.92 -25.63
CA VAL A 4 -41.07 -34.93 -26.25
C VAL A 4 -41.22 -34.23 -27.61
N TRP A 5 -40.28 -33.37 -27.97
CA TRP A 5 -40.06 -32.94 -29.37
C TRP A 5 -38.59 -33.01 -29.71
N ALA A 6 -38.40 -33.62 -30.88
CA ALA A 6 -37.11 -34.06 -31.44
C ALA A 6 -36.42 -32.97 -32.26
N LEU A 7 -35.06 -33.11 -32.34
CA LEU A 7 -34.16 -32.39 -33.24
C LEU A 7 -34.32 -32.83 -34.71
N PRO A 8 -33.88 -32.03 -35.68
CA PRO A 8 -33.24 -32.58 -36.84
C PRO A 8 -31.78 -32.19 -36.98
N LEU A 9 -30.96 -33.20 -37.35
CA LEU A 9 -29.59 -33.10 -37.88
C LEU A 9 -29.60 -32.39 -39.25
N GLY A 10 -28.72 -31.40 -39.40
CA GLY A 10 -28.34 -30.83 -40.67
C GLY A 10 -26.89 -31.20 -41.03
N VAL A 11 -26.72 -31.99 -42.09
CA VAL A 11 -25.43 -32.36 -42.70
C VAL A 11 -24.99 -31.21 -43.61
N ALA A 12 -23.80 -30.63 -43.40
CA ALA A 12 -23.20 -29.68 -44.34
C ALA A 12 -21.99 -30.33 -45.01
N LEU A 13 -22.07 -30.41 -46.34
CA LEU A 13 -21.05 -30.90 -47.26
C LEU A 13 -19.85 -29.93 -47.31
N LEU A 14 -18.65 -30.51 -47.21
CA LEU A 14 -17.38 -29.86 -47.50
C LEU A 14 -17.11 -29.91 -49.00
N THR A 15 -16.98 -28.76 -49.66
CA THR A 15 -16.40 -28.67 -51.00
C THR A 15 -14.98 -28.11 -50.90
N SER A 16 -14.00 -28.90 -51.27
CA SER A 16 -12.59 -28.53 -51.38
C SER A 16 -12.36 -27.83 -52.74
N ALA A 17 -11.88 -26.58 -52.70
CA ALA A 17 -11.38 -25.87 -53.88
C ALA A 17 -9.84 -25.87 -53.87
N LEU A 18 -9.23 -26.53 -54.85
CA LEU A 18 -7.80 -26.40 -55.16
C LEU A 18 -7.56 -25.03 -55.80
N VAL A 19 -6.63 -24.26 -55.23
CA VAL A 19 -6.06 -23.07 -55.87
C VAL A 19 -4.60 -23.36 -56.22
N ALA A 20 -4.29 -23.20 -57.50
CA ALA A 20 -2.96 -23.39 -58.07
C ALA A 20 -1.97 -22.32 -57.61
N GLY A 21 -0.74 -22.73 -57.31
CA GLY A 21 0.34 -21.86 -56.89
C GLY A 21 0.90 -21.01 -58.04
N GLY A 22 1.07 -19.73 -57.80
CA GLY A 22 1.90 -18.83 -58.58
C GLY A 22 3.26 -18.61 -57.90
N PRO A 23 4.31 -18.20 -58.62
CA PRO A 23 5.65 -18.06 -58.09
C PRO A 23 5.77 -16.88 -57.09
N PRO A 24 6.74 -16.94 -56.18
CA PRO A 24 6.89 -15.88 -55.14
C PRO A 24 7.44 -14.61 -55.78
N ALA A 25 6.78 -13.47 -55.46
CA ALA A 25 7.27 -12.13 -55.77
C ALA A 25 8.46 -11.81 -54.84
N GLU A 26 9.58 -11.39 -55.43
CA GLU A 26 10.71 -10.82 -54.69
C GLU A 26 10.31 -9.57 -53.97
N ALA A 27 10.44 -9.57 -52.65
CA ALA A 27 10.25 -8.40 -51.80
C ALA A 27 11.47 -7.48 -51.93
N SER A 28 11.29 -6.32 -52.54
CA SER A 28 12.27 -5.24 -52.54
C SER A 28 12.47 -4.72 -51.12
N ALA A 29 13.72 -4.66 -50.67
CA ALA A 29 14.09 -4.04 -49.40
C ALA A 29 13.73 -2.55 -49.40
N PRO A 30 13.16 -1.99 -48.30
CA PRO A 30 12.96 -0.55 -48.18
C PRO A 30 14.29 0.18 -48.00
N PRO A 31 14.42 1.42 -48.49
CA PRO A 31 15.65 2.20 -48.35
C PRO A 31 15.94 2.48 -46.87
N ALA A 32 17.24 2.38 -46.53
CA ALA A 32 17.76 2.87 -45.24
C ALA A 32 17.48 4.38 -45.17
N GLY A 33 16.55 4.72 -44.30
CA GLY A 33 16.09 6.08 -44.06
C GLY A 33 16.03 6.39 -42.59
N GLU A 34 16.90 7.29 -42.21
CA GLU A 34 16.76 8.26 -41.13
C GLU A 34 16.50 7.67 -39.73
N GLU A 35 17.62 7.49 -38.98
CA GLU A 35 17.59 7.35 -37.54
C GLU A 35 16.84 8.55 -36.95
N ALA A 36 15.64 8.28 -36.45
CA ALA A 36 14.95 9.21 -35.57
C ALA A 36 15.85 9.50 -34.37
N PRO A 37 15.99 10.76 -33.92
CA PRO A 37 16.80 11.07 -32.75
C PRO A 37 16.24 10.33 -31.55
N THR A 38 16.97 9.33 -31.08
CA THR A 38 16.73 8.70 -29.77
C THR A 38 17.02 9.75 -28.69
N SER A 39 16.02 10.55 -28.37
CA SER A 39 16.00 11.34 -27.17
C SER A 39 15.81 10.37 -25.99
N SER A 40 16.86 9.61 -25.70
CA SER A 40 17.04 8.99 -24.40
C SER A 40 17.42 10.11 -23.42
N ALA A 41 16.41 10.87 -22.97
CA ALA A 41 16.51 11.52 -21.68
C ALA A 41 16.62 10.39 -20.67
N GLU A 42 17.85 9.98 -20.39
CA GLU A 42 18.22 9.01 -19.38
C GLU A 42 17.59 9.50 -18.08
N ALA A 43 16.47 8.89 -17.67
CA ALA A 43 15.74 9.28 -16.49
C ALA A 43 16.71 9.11 -15.32
N ALA A 44 17.24 10.22 -14.78
CA ALA A 44 18.22 10.20 -13.72
C ALA A 44 17.75 9.25 -12.61
N ALA A 45 18.62 8.32 -12.21
CA ALA A 45 18.30 7.33 -11.19
C ALA A 45 17.91 8.04 -9.89
N ALA A 46 16.86 7.57 -9.23
CA ALA A 46 16.44 8.12 -7.95
C ALA A 46 17.58 8.00 -6.93
N SER A 47 17.87 9.06 -6.18
CA SER A 47 18.86 9.01 -5.11
C SER A 47 18.25 8.37 -3.85
N THR A 48 19.08 7.59 -3.13
CA THR A 48 18.66 6.97 -1.87
C THR A 48 18.92 7.91 -0.69
N ARG A 49 17.93 8.02 0.21
CA ARG A 49 18.02 8.73 1.49
C ARG A 49 17.56 7.80 2.60
N VAL A 50 18.30 7.76 3.69
CA VAL A 50 17.95 6.95 4.87
C VAL A 50 17.72 7.90 6.05
N VAL A 51 16.58 7.74 6.71
CA VAL A 51 16.26 8.45 7.95
C VAL A 51 16.04 7.41 9.05
N ARG A 52 16.60 7.68 10.23
CA ARG A 52 16.36 6.90 11.45
C ARG A 52 15.67 7.77 12.48
N TYR A 53 14.51 7.34 12.92
CA TYR A 53 13.73 7.98 13.98
C TYR A 53 13.98 7.24 15.29
N GLY A 54 14.23 7.95 16.36
CA GLY A 54 14.59 7.41 17.66
C GLY A 54 15.80 8.12 18.27
N PRO A 55 16.50 7.54 19.27
CA PRO A 55 16.32 6.18 19.79
C PRO A 55 15.02 5.98 20.58
N TYR A 56 14.49 4.75 20.53
CA TYR A 56 13.38 4.29 21.35
C TYR A 56 13.85 3.17 22.26
N THR A 57 13.83 3.41 23.57
CA THR A 57 14.11 2.35 24.55
C THR A 57 12.79 1.75 25.00
N ILE A 58 12.49 0.56 24.51
CA ILE A 58 11.29 -0.19 24.85
C ILE A 58 11.59 -0.95 26.14
N PRO A 59 10.75 -0.85 27.20
CA PRO A 59 10.92 -1.59 28.44
C PRO A 59 10.94 -3.12 28.18
N GLY A 60 11.49 -3.88 29.09
CA GLY A 60 11.48 -5.34 29.01
C GLY A 60 10.07 -5.91 29.21
N ALA A 61 9.82 -7.09 28.64
CA ALA A 61 8.63 -7.88 28.90
C ALA A 61 8.55 -8.30 30.38
N THR A 62 7.34 -8.42 30.89
CA THR A 62 7.02 -8.86 32.24
C THR A 62 6.05 -10.04 32.20
N SER A 63 5.66 -10.57 33.36
CA SER A 63 4.59 -11.57 33.46
C SER A 63 3.24 -11.07 32.96
N ASN A 64 3.06 -9.75 32.83
CA ASN A 64 1.82 -9.14 32.34
C ASN A 64 1.80 -8.92 30.81
N GLY A 65 2.88 -9.28 30.12
CA GLY A 65 2.99 -9.18 28.67
C GLY A 65 4.26 -8.47 28.17
N PRO A 66 4.36 -8.22 26.88
CA PRO A 66 5.49 -7.54 26.26
C PRO A 66 5.66 -6.12 26.78
N GLY A 67 6.91 -5.65 26.84
CA GLY A 67 7.16 -4.22 27.03
C GLY A 67 6.66 -3.43 25.83
N ARG A 68 6.09 -2.22 26.05
CA ARG A 68 5.47 -1.46 24.97
C ARG A 68 5.81 0.05 25.05
N ILE A 69 6.03 0.65 23.90
CA ILE A 69 5.87 2.07 23.66
C ILE A 69 4.59 2.20 22.85
N HIS A 70 3.52 2.74 23.46
CA HIS A 70 2.21 2.81 22.85
C HIS A 70 1.95 4.22 22.28
N ASN A 71 1.62 4.28 20.99
CA ASN A 71 1.15 5.47 20.27
C ASN A 71 1.93 6.76 20.60
N LYS A 72 3.28 6.65 20.63
CA LYS A 72 4.14 7.80 20.93
C LYS A 72 4.20 8.75 19.75
N LEU A 73 3.61 9.91 19.90
CA LEU A 73 3.65 10.98 18.92
C LEU A 73 4.97 11.78 19.03
N GLN A 74 5.60 12.02 17.88
CA GLN A 74 6.73 12.94 17.71
C GLN A 74 6.40 13.96 16.62
N LEU A 75 6.59 15.23 16.95
CA LEU A 75 6.34 16.33 16.03
C LEU A 75 7.64 16.78 15.37
N ALA A 76 7.54 17.39 14.19
CA ALA A 76 8.63 17.98 13.43
C ALA A 76 9.81 17.01 13.20
N VAL A 77 9.50 15.75 12.86
CA VAL A 77 10.55 14.73 12.60
C VAL A 77 11.29 14.99 11.29
N GLN A 78 12.50 14.43 11.19
CA GLN A 78 13.37 14.60 10.03
C GLN A 78 12.70 14.11 8.73
N ARG A 79 12.86 14.86 7.64
CA ARG A 79 12.45 14.52 6.28
C ARG A 79 13.66 14.09 5.45
N PRO A 80 13.48 13.27 4.39
CA PRO A 80 14.61 12.85 3.53
C PRO A 80 15.16 13.99 2.66
N CYS A 81 14.38 15.05 2.47
CA CYS A 81 14.71 16.23 1.69
C CYS A 81 13.87 17.43 2.12
N LEU A 82 14.28 18.62 1.68
CA LEU A 82 13.46 19.83 1.87
C LEU A 82 12.45 20.03 0.76
N ASP A 83 12.82 19.66 -0.49
CA ASP A 83 11.98 19.87 -1.67
C ASP A 83 12.28 18.77 -2.71
N CYS A 84 11.42 17.74 -2.80
CA CYS A 84 11.62 16.59 -3.67
C CYS A 84 10.33 15.81 -3.91
N TYR A 85 10.46 14.77 -4.74
CA TYR A 85 9.48 13.69 -4.84
C TYR A 85 10.04 12.40 -4.23
N ILE A 86 9.24 11.70 -3.44
CA ILE A 86 9.55 10.37 -2.94
C ILE A 86 8.93 9.36 -3.90
N MET A 87 9.76 8.46 -4.42
CA MET A 87 9.36 7.43 -5.38
C MET A 87 9.08 6.09 -4.70
N SER A 88 9.65 5.88 -3.51
CA SER A 88 9.38 4.70 -2.68
C SER A 88 9.72 4.95 -1.22
N PHE A 89 9.05 4.18 -0.35
CA PHE A 89 9.28 4.08 1.09
C PHE A 89 9.60 2.62 1.41
N THR A 90 10.74 2.36 2.05
CA THR A 90 11.10 1.02 2.53
C THR A 90 11.34 1.10 4.03
N PRO A 91 10.39 0.58 4.85
CA PRO A 91 10.47 0.65 6.29
C PRO A 91 11.28 -0.50 6.88
N ASP A 92 11.84 -0.29 8.04
CA ASP A 92 12.51 -1.29 8.86
C ASP A 92 12.56 -0.87 10.32
N LEU A 93 12.81 -1.81 11.23
CA LEU A 93 13.18 -1.56 12.62
C LEU A 93 14.61 -2.07 12.82
N VAL A 94 15.48 -1.25 13.38
CA VAL A 94 16.91 -1.60 13.52
C VAL A 94 17.44 -1.25 14.90
N TYR A 95 18.43 -2.02 15.37
CA TYR A 95 19.22 -1.68 16.54
C TYR A 95 20.23 -0.55 16.24
N GLY A 96 20.93 -0.08 17.26
CA GLY A 96 21.92 1.00 17.11
C GLY A 96 23.04 0.69 16.13
N ASP A 97 23.47 -0.56 16.06
CA ASP A 97 24.50 -1.07 15.14
C ASP A 97 23.98 -1.23 13.68
N GLY A 98 22.69 -1.06 13.45
CA GLY A 98 22.04 -1.19 12.14
C GLY A 98 21.53 -2.60 11.84
N THR A 99 21.72 -3.58 12.72
CA THR A 99 21.14 -4.90 12.57
C THR A 99 19.61 -4.83 12.67
N ARG A 100 18.92 -5.71 11.92
CA ARG A 100 17.45 -5.74 11.89
C ARG A 100 16.89 -6.23 13.22
N ALA A 101 15.98 -5.47 13.79
CA ALA A 101 15.23 -5.85 14.98
C ALA A 101 13.94 -6.57 14.56
N THR A 102 13.70 -7.75 15.14
CA THR A 102 12.54 -8.62 14.88
C THR A 102 12.03 -9.18 16.19
N MET A 103 10.86 -9.78 16.18
CA MET A 103 10.34 -10.53 17.34
C MET A 103 11.34 -11.58 17.85
N ALA A 104 11.99 -12.31 16.93
CA ALA A 104 13.01 -13.30 17.27
C ALA A 104 14.24 -12.70 17.96
N THR A 105 14.58 -11.44 17.69
CA THR A 105 15.66 -10.70 18.36
C THR A 105 15.17 -9.85 19.53
N GLY A 106 13.87 -9.89 19.83
CA GLY A 106 13.25 -9.34 21.02
C GLY A 106 12.48 -8.04 20.78
N ALA A 107 12.53 -7.39 19.63
CA ALA A 107 11.78 -6.17 19.37
C ALA A 107 10.90 -6.28 18.13
N MET A 108 9.68 -5.73 18.20
CA MET A 108 8.67 -5.74 17.13
C MET A 108 8.30 -4.32 16.76
N LEU A 109 8.23 -4.05 15.46
CA LEU A 109 7.58 -2.87 14.92
C LEU A 109 6.07 -3.12 14.91
N HIS A 110 5.35 -2.75 15.97
CA HIS A 110 3.91 -2.95 16.00
C HIS A 110 3.26 -2.13 14.88
N HIS A 111 3.49 -0.82 14.86
CA HIS A 111 3.24 0.06 13.71
C HIS A 111 3.95 1.41 13.86
N PHE A 112 4.08 2.12 12.75
CA PHE A 112 4.33 3.55 12.74
C PHE A 112 3.55 4.22 11.60
N VAL A 113 3.25 5.49 11.80
CA VAL A 113 2.56 6.33 10.80
C VAL A 113 3.32 7.64 10.63
N LEU A 114 3.62 8.00 9.39
CA LEU A 114 4.14 9.31 9.03
C LEU A 114 3.00 10.21 8.55
N GLY A 115 2.92 11.41 9.11
CA GLY A 115 1.95 12.42 8.76
C GLY A 115 2.60 13.75 8.36
N SER A 116 1.92 14.51 7.52
CA SER A 116 2.29 15.88 7.15
C SER A 116 1.32 16.87 7.79
N GLN A 117 1.79 17.56 8.85
CA GLN A 117 0.98 18.33 9.78
C GLN A 117 0.06 19.38 9.14
N PHE A 118 0.55 20.07 8.10
CA PHE A 118 -0.19 21.19 7.49
C PHE A 118 -0.94 20.78 6.22
N ARG A 119 -1.05 19.48 5.96
CA ARG A 119 -1.83 18.95 4.84
C ARG A 119 -3.09 18.28 5.35
N ARG A 120 -4.18 18.48 4.64
CA ARG A 120 -5.44 17.84 4.98
C ARG A 120 -5.42 16.37 4.55
N ASP A 121 -5.77 15.47 5.46
CA ASP A 121 -6.01 14.06 5.18
C ASP A 121 -7.22 13.90 4.24
N ALA A 122 -7.13 12.99 3.28
CA ALA A 122 -8.15 12.83 2.25
C ALA A 122 -9.47 12.24 2.80
N THR A 123 -9.37 11.36 3.79
CA THR A 123 -10.53 10.65 4.36
C THR A 123 -11.02 11.26 5.66
N CYS A 124 -10.11 11.68 6.53
CA CYS A 124 -10.45 12.21 7.87
C CYS A 124 -10.44 13.75 7.94
N GLY A 125 -10.02 14.41 6.87
CA GLY A 125 -9.97 15.88 6.86
C GLY A 125 -8.85 16.42 7.75
N ASN A 126 -9.21 17.27 8.71
CA ASN A 126 -8.32 17.64 9.82
C ASN A 126 -8.65 16.69 10.97
N ASP A 127 -7.63 16.03 11.52
CA ASP A 127 -7.79 15.29 12.76
C ASP A 127 -8.29 16.22 13.87
N TRP A 128 -8.89 15.65 14.89
CA TRP A 128 -9.52 16.41 15.98
C TRP A 128 -8.58 17.37 16.72
N LEU A 129 -7.27 17.18 16.63
CA LEU A 129 -6.25 18.09 17.18
C LEU A 129 -5.56 18.94 16.11
N GLY A 130 -5.73 18.62 14.80
CA GLY A 130 -4.99 19.27 13.70
C GLY A 130 -3.47 19.06 13.75
N LEU A 131 -3.00 18.13 14.60
CA LEU A 131 -1.57 17.92 14.86
C LEU A 131 -0.93 16.91 13.92
N PHE A 132 -1.68 15.88 13.51
CA PHE A 132 -1.12 14.81 12.70
C PHE A 132 -1.13 15.15 11.21
N GLY A 133 -2.24 15.66 10.71
CA GLY A 133 -2.42 16.06 9.32
C GLY A 133 -2.59 14.87 8.37
N GLU A 134 -2.10 15.01 7.14
CA GLU A 134 -2.19 13.99 6.10
C GLU A 134 -1.33 12.77 6.43
N ARG A 135 -1.95 11.61 6.67
CA ARG A 135 -1.26 10.32 6.79
C ARG A 135 -0.80 9.89 5.41
N PHE A 136 0.50 9.77 5.22
CA PHE A 136 1.04 9.51 3.88
C PHE A 136 1.86 8.23 3.76
N PHE A 137 2.28 7.63 4.88
CA PHE A 137 2.94 6.33 4.90
C PHE A 137 2.82 5.68 6.27
N ALA A 138 2.66 4.37 6.29
CA ALA A 138 2.65 3.57 7.50
C ALA A 138 3.18 2.17 7.20
N SER A 139 3.60 1.46 8.24
CA SER A 139 3.91 0.04 8.21
C SER A 139 3.95 -0.52 9.62
N GLY A 140 3.68 -1.82 9.73
CA GLY A 140 3.87 -2.62 10.94
C GLY A 140 5.00 -3.63 10.80
N ASP A 141 4.89 -4.77 11.47
CA ASP A 141 5.91 -5.83 11.45
C ASP A 141 6.05 -6.49 10.08
N GLU A 142 5.01 -6.43 9.25
CA GLU A 142 5.00 -6.85 7.84
C GLU A 142 5.97 -6.06 6.97
N ARG A 143 6.37 -4.87 7.41
CA ARG A 143 7.35 -3.98 6.75
C ARG A 143 7.06 -3.79 5.27
N THR A 144 5.78 -3.62 4.94
CA THR A 144 5.34 -3.42 3.56
C THR A 144 5.91 -2.13 2.99
N ALA A 145 6.64 -2.24 1.89
CA ALA A 145 7.19 -1.09 1.18
C ALA A 145 6.15 -0.50 0.23
N ALA A 146 6.07 0.83 0.16
CA ALA A 146 5.34 1.52 -0.89
C ALA A 146 6.29 1.89 -2.03
N THR A 147 6.03 1.37 -3.24
CA THR A 147 6.78 1.71 -4.45
C THR A 147 5.81 2.17 -5.52
N PHE A 148 6.10 3.29 -6.16
CA PHE A 148 5.23 3.86 -7.18
C PHE A 148 5.64 3.44 -8.61
N PRO A 149 4.70 3.40 -9.56
CA PRO A 149 5.04 3.27 -10.97
C PRO A 149 5.96 4.41 -11.43
N SER A 150 6.71 4.17 -12.51
CA SER A 150 7.63 5.18 -13.06
C SER A 150 6.91 6.51 -13.35
N GLY A 151 7.57 7.60 -12.99
CA GLY A 151 7.04 8.96 -13.20
C GLY A 151 6.00 9.43 -12.18
N TYR A 152 5.73 8.67 -11.11
CA TYR A 152 4.88 9.09 -10.01
C TYR A 152 5.67 9.24 -8.71
N GLY A 153 5.27 10.17 -7.83
CA GLY A 153 5.91 10.37 -6.55
C GLY A 153 5.09 11.18 -5.55
N TYR A 154 5.33 10.95 -4.27
CA TYR A 154 4.77 11.76 -3.20
C TYR A 154 5.59 13.05 -3.06
N ARG A 155 4.94 14.20 -3.16
CA ARG A 155 5.60 15.53 -3.15
C ARG A 155 5.93 15.98 -1.73
N VAL A 156 7.20 16.19 -1.43
CA VAL A 156 7.68 16.90 -0.24
C VAL A 156 7.93 18.35 -0.62
N ARG A 157 7.39 19.29 0.16
CA ARG A 157 7.56 20.73 -0.04
C ARG A 157 8.43 21.33 1.06
N TRP A 158 9.12 22.39 0.77
CA TRP A 158 10.05 23.03 1.72
C TRP A 158 9.40 23.43 3.06
N TYR A 159 8.12 23.75 3.05
CA TYR A 159 7.36 24.16 4.24
C TYR A 159 6.61 23.02 4.95
N ASP A 160 6.69 21.77 4.46
CA ASP A 160 6.08 20.63 5.15
C ASP A 160 6.73 20.39 6.50
N SER A 161 5.94 20.08 7.50
CA SER A 161 6.37 19.57 8.81
C SER A 161 5.84 18.16 8.97
N TRP A 162 6.72 17.19 9.26
CA TRP A 162 6.33 15.80 9.41
C TRP A 162 6.19 15.41 10.87
N ASN A 163 5.22 14.57 11.13
CA ASN A 163 4.99 13.93 12.42
C ASN A 163 5.11 12.43 12.28
N LEU A 164 5.47 11.78 13.37
CA LEU A 164 5.59 10.33 13.47
C LEU A 164 4.83 9.85 14.70
N LEU A 165 3.88 8.95 14.49
CA LEU A 165 3.27 8.12 15.52
C LEU A 165 3.98 6.78 15.49
N VAL A 166 4.38 6.24 16.67
CA VAL A 166 5.09 4.97 16.73
C VAL A 166 4.58 4.11 17.88
N ASP A 167 4.35 2.83 17.58
CA ASP A 167 4.04 1.77 18.54
C ASP A 167 5.05 0.63 18.39
N LEU A 168 5.71 0.26 19.49
CA LEU A 168 6.78 -0.74 19.50
C LEU A 168 6.59 -1.69 20.64
N MET A 169 6.91 -2.96 20.42
CA MET A 169 6.84 -4.00 21.44
C MET A 169 8.19 -4.67 21.65
N ASN A 170 8.42 -5.17 22.86
CA ASN A 170 9.62 -5.90 23.24
C ASN A 170 9.22 -7.21 23.92
N MET A 171 9.59 -8.33 23.28
CA MET A 171 9.33 -9.68 23.77
C MET A 171 10.41 -10.20 24.72
N SER A 172 11.55 -9.49 24.81
CA SER A 172 12.65 -9.90 25.71
C SER A 172 12.47 -9.32 27.11
N PRO A 173 12.99 -9.99 28.16
CA PRO A 173 12.88 -9.46 29.53
C PRO A 173 13.76 -8.23 29.79
N SER A 174 14.72 -7.94 28.92
CA SER A 174 15.60 -6.77 29.04
C SER A 174 15.16 -5.65 28.12
N PRO A 175 15.30 -4.37 28.52
CA PRO A 175 15.02 -3.24 27.64
C PRO A 175 15.77 -3.34 26.30
N ARG A 176 15.15 -2.88 25.21
CA ARG A 176 15.74 -2.84 23.87
C ARG A 176 15.69 -1.43 23.32
N THR A 177 16.84 -0.96 22.80
CA THR A 177 16.91 0.35 22.14
C THR A 177 16.95 0.16 20.63
N VAL A 178 15.97 0.72 19.92
CA VAL A 178 15.76 0.55 18.49
C VAL A 178 15.50 1.89 17.80
N TYR A 179 15.53 1.85 16.47
CA TYR A 179 15.22 2.98 15.58
C TYR A 179 14.26 2.50 14.50
N VAL A 180 13.21 3.27 14.24
CA VAL A 180 12.44 3.13 13.00
C VAL A 180 13.29 3.70 11.88
N LYS A 181 13.66 2.85 10.92
CA LYS A 181 14.45 3.24 9.74
C LYS A 181 13.54 3.27 8.52
N VAL A 182 13.57 4.36 7.77
CA VAL A 182 12.90 4.42 6.47
C VAL A 182 13.93 4.79 5.41
N THR A 183 14.01 3.95 4.38
CA THR A 183 14.82 4.22 3.19
C THR A 183 13.90 4.78 2.10
N PHE A 184 14.24 5.95 1.58
CA PHE A 184 13.48 6.68 0.57
C PHE A 184 14.26 6.68 -0.75
N ALA A 185 13.60 6.36 -1.86
CA ALA A 185 14.08 6.73 -3.17
C ALA A 185 13.53 8.11 -3.52
N VAL A 186 14.37 9.09 -3.83
CA VAL A 186 13.94 10.47 -4.05
C VAL A 186 14.42 11.02 -5.38
N ARG A 187 13.61 11.90 -5.98
CA ARG A 187 13.94 12.72 -7.15
C ARG A 187 13.78 14.20 -6.81
N SER A 188 14.52 15.02 -7.53
CA SER A 188 14.44 16.48 -7.39
C SER A 188 13.06 17.02 -7.76
N SER A 189 12.69 18.15 -7.14
CA SER A 189 11.39 18.79 -7.37
C SER A 189 11.22 19.39 -8.76
N TRP A 190 12.31 19.67 -9.47
CA TRP A 190 12.30 20.17 -10.86
C TRP A 190 12.19 19.05 -11.91
N GLU A 191 12.27 17.78 -11.51
CA GLU A 191 12.05 16.67 -12.42
C GLU A 191 10.56 16.52 -12.73
N SER A 192 10.23 16.05 -13.93
CA SER A 192 8.84 15.81 -14.35
C SER A 192 8.29 14.56 -13.68
N VAL A 193 7.73 14.73 -12.47
CA VAL A 193 7.10 13.68 -11.68
C VAL A 193 5.64 14.04 -11.42
N ARG A 194 4.75 13.10 -11.68
CA ARG A 194 3.31 13.23 -11.41
C ARG A 194 3.06 13.10 -9.90
N PRO A 195 2.52 14.14 -9.24
CA PRO A 195 2.32 14.11 -7.80
C PRO A 195 1.22 13.11 -7.40
N LEU A 196 1.42 12.46 -6.28
CA LEU A 196 0.47 11.54 -5.65
C LEU A 196 -0.14 12.17 -4.40
N LYS A 197 -1.44 11.93 -4.21
CA LYS A 197 -2.19 12.21 -2.99
C LYS A 197 -2.43 10.88 -2.27
N PRO A 198 -1.99 10.72 -1.02
CA PRO A 198 -2.32 9.55 -0.22
C PRO A 198 -3.81 9.58 0.18
N VAL A 199 -4.40 8.39 0.22
CA VAL A 199 -5.76 8.14 0.68
C VAL A 199 -5.70 7.00 1.70
N TRP A 200 -6.09 7.29 2.93
CA TRP A 200 -6.07 6.35 4.05
C TRP A 200 -7.46 5.77 4.25
N LEU A 201 -7.67 4.51 3.83
CA LEU A 201 -8.90 3.78 4.08
C LEU A 201 -8.72 2.95 5.37
N ASP A 202 -9.69 2.99 6.25
CA ASP A 202 -9.62 2.40 7.57
C ASP A 202 -11.03 1.99 8.04
N VAL A 203 -11.22 0.74 8.45
CA VAL A 203 -12.55 0.25 8.82
C VAL A 203 -13.08 0.87 10.12
N ASP A 204 -12.20 1.33 11.02
CA ASP A 204 -12.58 2.13 12.20
C ASP A 204 -12.46 3.65 11.92
N GLN A 205 -12.11 4.03 10.70
CA GLN A 205 -12.04 5.38 10.18
C GLN A 205 -11.02 6.28 10.92
N CYS A 206 -11.46 7.43 11.39
CA CYS A 206 -10.61 8.51 11.87
C CYS A 206 -10.37 8.46 13.37
N ARG A 207 -10.40 7.28 13.95
CA ARG A 207 -10.18 7.04 15.38
C ARG A 207 -8.79 6.45 15.63
N ASP A 208 -8.68 5.52 16.56
CA ASP A 208 -7.46 4.79 16.91
C ASP A 208 -7.13 3.63 15.96
N SER A 209 -8.04 3.34 15.00
CA SER A 209 -7.93 2.27 14.00
C SER A 209 -8.05 0.85 14.57
N GLU A 210 -8.27 0.70 15.87
CA GLU A 210 -8.42 -0.59 16.54
C GLU A 210 -9.89 -0.93 16.72
N TYR A 211 -10.27 -2.18 16.42
CA TYR A 211 -11.63 -2.68 16.58
C TYR A 211 -11.64 -4.16 17.00
N SER A 212 -12.83 -4.66 17.40
CA SER A 212 -13.02 -6.03 17.85
C SER A 212 -13.62 -6.90 16.76
N ILE A 213 -13.23 -8.17 16.71
CA ILE A 213 -13.77 -9.17 15.80
C ILE A 213 -14.30 -10.39 16.58
N PRO A 214 -15.35 -11.09 16.08
CA PRO A 214 -15.80 -12.35 16.64
C PRO A 214 -14.85 -13.49 16.29
N ALA A 215 -15.04 -14.65 16.92
CA ALA A 215 -14.45 -15.90 16.46
C ALA A 215 -15.01 -16.32 15.09
N GLY A 216 -14.18 -16.99 14.28
CA GLY A 216 -14.49 -17.43 12.93
C GLY A 216 -14.15 -16.40 11.87
N VAL A 217 -14.81 -16.51 10.72
CA VAL A 217 -14.64 -15.58 9.60
C VAL A 217 -15.48 -14.33 9.86
N SER A 218 -14.86 -13.17 9.73
CA SER A 218 -15.52 -11.87 9.82
C SER A 218 -15.11 -10.97 8.67
N ASP A 219 -16.03 -10.08 8.25
CA ASP A 219 -15.79 -9.02 7.27
C ASP A 219 -16.33 -7.71 7.86
N THR A 220 -15.40 -6.85 8.26
CA THR A 220 -15.71 -5.49 8.70
C THR A 220 -15.40 -4.54 7.56
N HIS A 221 -16.31 -3.62 7.25
CA HIS A 221 -16.14 -2.73 6.11
C HIS A 221 -16.49 -1.28 6.42
N TRP A 222 -15.94 -0.39 5.61
CA TRP A 222 -16.23 1.03 5.62
C TRP A 222 -16.28 1.61 4.21
N ASP A 223 -17.17 2.57 4.00
CA ASP A 223 -17.40 3.24 2.73
C ASP A 223 -16.80 4.64 2.71
N TRP A 224 -15.93 4.88 1.74
CA TRP A 224 -15.39 6.19 1.44
C TRP A 224 -16.07 6.79 0.21
N THR A 225 -16.68 7.97 0.38
CA THR A 225 -17.11 8.77 -0.77
C THR A 225 -15.90 9.48 -1.36
N VAL A 226 -15.57 9.15 -2.60
CA VAL A 226 -14.39 9.68 -3.30
C VAL A 226 -14.43 11.20 -3.38
N ASN A 227 -13.50 11.85 -2.71
CA ASN A 227 -13.25 13.30 -2.75
C ASN A 227 -11.90 13.66 -3.38
N VAL A 228 -11.11 12.63 -3.77
CA VAL A 228 -9.85 12.75 -4.53
C VAL A 228 -9.99 11.90 -5.79
N PRO A 229 -10.66 12.41 -6.85
CA PRO A 229 -10.80 11.68 -8.10
C PRO A 229 -9.46 11.59 -8.82
N GLY A 230 -9.24 10.51 -9.59
CA GLY A 230 -8.02 10.34 -10.37
C GLY A 230 -7.63 8.90 -10.59
N LYS A 231 -6.35 8.69 -10.89
CA LYS A 231 -5.76 7.38 -11.13
C LYS A 231 -5.20 6.81 -9.82
N VAL A 232 -5.76 5.71 -9.32
CA VAL A 232 -5.14 4.91 -8.26
C VAL A 232 -3.96 4.16 -8.85
N VAL A 233 -2.77 4.29 -8.28
CA VAL A 233 -1.55 3.69 -8.86
C VAL A 233 -0.84 2.70 -7.93
N THR A 234 -1.03 2.81 -6.61
CA THR A 234 -0.45 1.88 -5.63
C THR A 234 -1.38 1.79 -4.44
N MET A 235 -1.58 0.57 -3.93
CA MET A 235 -2.29 0.32 -2.67
C MET A 235 -1.57 -0.76 -1.87
N LEU A 236 -1.57 -0.63 -0.56
CA LEU A 236 -0.96 -1.57 0.38
C LEU A 236 -1.80 -1.67 1.65
N GLY A 237 -1.96 -2.91 2.14
CA GLY A 237 -2.77 -3.22 3.31
C GLY A 237 -1.95 -3.36 4.59
N HIS A 238 -2.65 -3.25 5.72
CA HIS A 238 -2.16 -3.58 7.06
C HIS A 238 -3.25 -4.31 7.84
N LEU A 239 -2.86 -5.42 8.47
CA LEU A 239 -3.69 -6.24 9.35
C LEU A 239 -2.88 -6.70 10.54
N HIS A 240 -3.57 -7.13 11.60
CA HIS A 240 -2.96 -7.83 12.72
C HIS A 240 -3.05 -9.36 12.56
N GLY A 241 -2.62 -10.13 13.56
CA GLY A 241 -2.68 -11.59 13.55
C GLY A 241 -4.07 -12.12 13.21
N HIS A 242 -4.14 -13.29 12.58
CA HIS A 242 -5.36 -13.90 12.02
C HIS A 242 -6.03 -13.11 10.88
N GLY A 243 -5.43 -12.00 10.43
CA GLY A 243 -5.90 -11.25 9.25
C GLY A 243 -5.70 -12.05 7.98
N VAL A 244 -6.70 -12.08 7.10
CA VAL A 244 -6.65 -12.81 5.83
C VAL A 244 -6.29 -11.87 4.70
N ARG A 245 -7.05 -10.79 4.54
CA ARG A 245 -6.84 -9.77 3.52
C ARG A 245 -7.59 -8.49 3.84
N VAL A 246 -7.15 -7.40 3.27
CA VAL A 246 -7.94 -6.19 3.07
C VAL A 246 -8.18 -5.99 1.58
N GLU A 247 -9.40 -5.61 1.22
CA GLU A 247 -9.80 -5.44 -0.17
C GLU A 247 -10.52 -4.10 -0.36
N ALA A 248 -10.10 -3.33 -1.37
CA ALA A 248 -10.79 -2.13 -1.80
C ALA A 248 -11.59 -2.41 -3.07
N THR A 249 -12.90 -2.14 -3.04
CA THR A 249 -13.83 -2.31 -4.15
C THR A 249 -14.51 -1.00 -4.51
N ASN A 250 -14.90 -0.81 -5.78
CA ASN A 250 -15.70 0.33 -6.20
C ASN A 250 -17.17 -0.09 -6.28
N GLU A 251 -17.95 0.24 -5.25
CA GLU A 251 -19.36 -0.12 -5.14
C GLU A 251 -20.23 0.56 -6.21
N SER A 252 -19.84 1.76 -6.63
CA SER A 252 -20.51 2.48 -7.72
C SER A 252 -20.31 1.81 -9.09
N LEU A 253 -19.38 0.86 -9.20
CA LEU A 253 -19.12 0.06 -10.40
C LEU A 253 -19.41 -1.43 -10.15
N GLY A 254 -20.43 -1.74 -9.32
CA GLY A 254 -20.87 -3.10 -9.05
C GLY A 254 -19.87 -3.93 -8.24
N GLY A 255 -19.12 -3.33 -7.33
CA GLY A 255 -18.13 -4.01 -6.50
C GLY A 255 -16.85 -4.38 -7.24
N ALA A 256 -16.49 -3.65 -8.30
CA ALA A 256 -15.26 -3.89 -9.03
C ALA A 256 -14.04 -3.76 -8.10
N SER A 257 -13.23 -4.82 -8.01
CA SER A 257 -12.03 -4.85 -7.17
C SER A 257 -10.98 -3.87 -7.69
N ILE A 258 -10.46 -3.02 -6.81
CA ILE A 258 -9.34 -2.11 -7.07
C ILE A 258 -8.04 -2.73 -6.60
N CYS A 259 -8.04 -3.30 -5.40
CA CYS A 259 -6.88 -3.95 -4.80
C CYS A 259 -7.32 -4.98 -3.78
N ASN A 260 -6.73 -6.17 -3.85
CA ASN A 260 -6.84 -7.22 -2.84
C ASN A 260 -5.45 -7.47 -2.25
N SER A 261 -5.20 -6.94 -1.06
CA SER A 261 -3.95 -7.08 -0.32
C SER A 261 -4.07 -8.25 0.66
N VAL A 262 -3.34 -9.33 0.39
CA VAL A 262 -3.40 -10.60 1.12
C VAL A 262 -2.27 -10.68 2.13
N ALA A 263 -2.58 -11.12 3.34
CA ALA A 263 -1.62 -11.35 4.42
C ALA A 263 -0.92 -12.71 4.27
N THR A 264 0.38 -12.73 4.55
CA THR A 264 1.12 -13.96 4.90
C THR A 264 1.32 -13.93 6.41
N LEU A 265 0.81 -14.95 7.08
CA LEU A 265 0.89 -15.04 8.54
C LEU A 265 2.09 -15.87 8.95
N SER A 266 2.61 -15.62 10.16
CA SER A 266 3.54 -16.49 10.86
C SER A 266 2.97 -17.90 11.04
N SER A 267 3.82 -18.88 11.30
CA SER A 267 3.41 -20.27 11.47
C SER A 267 2.40 -20.48 12.60
N ASP A 268 2.42 -19.63 13.62
CA ASP A 268 1.47 -19.60 14.74
C ASP A 268 0.27 -18.69 14.51
N GLN A 269 0.21 -18.01 13.35
CA GLN A 269 -0.84 -17.06 12.89
C GLN A 269 -1.03 -15.83 13.79
N HIS A 270 -0.15 -15.60 14.76
CA HIS A 270 -0.29 -14.48 15.70
C HIS A 270 0.20 -13.14 15.16
N HIS A 271 0.95 -13.12 14.06
CA HIS A 271 1.39 -11.87 13.43
C HIS A 271 1.47 -11.99 11.91
N VAL A 272 1.42 -10.84 11.26
CA VAL A 272 1.54 -10.73 9.80
C VAL A 272 3.01 -10.56 9.45
N GLU A 273 3.56 -11.50 8.67
CA GLU A 273 4.94 -11.44 8.18
C GLU A 273 5.08 -10.56 6.92
N SER A 274 4.04 -10.53 6.10
CA SER A 274 4.01 -9.70 4.89
C SER A 274 2.59 -9.46 4.41
N MET A 275 2.41 -8.35 3.69
CA MET A 275 1.19 -8.04 2.94
C MET A 275 1.52 -7.89 1.46
N SER A 276 0.67 -8.43 0.59
CA SER A 276 0.80 -8.17 -0.84
C SER A 276 0.42 -6.73 -1.18
N THR A 277 1.01 -6.17 -2.24
CA THR A 277 0.73 -4.81 -2.71
C THR A 277 0.15 -4.83 -4.11
N CYS A 278 -0.74 -3.89 -4.41
CA CYS A 278 -1.23 -3.65 -5.76
C CYS A 278 -0.51 -2.44 -6.36
N ARG A 279 -0.07 -2.57 -7.62
CA ARG A 279 0.59 -1.49 -8.36
C ARG A 279 0.24 -1.52 -9.84
N GLY A 280 -0.08 -0.36 -10.41
CA GLY A 280 -0.42 -0.22 -11.85
C GLY A 280 -0.45 1.25 -12.28
N ASP A 281 -0.59 1.49 -13.58
CA ASP A 281 -0.74 2.84 -14.14
C ASP A 281 -1.88 2.89 -15.19
N PRO A 282 -3.15 2.95 -14.72
CA PRO A 282 -3.64 2.88 -13.35
C PRO A 282 -3.99 1.46 -12.88
N LEU A 283 -4.16 1.25 -11.56
CA LEU A 283 -4.91 0.13 -11.00
C LEU A 283 -6.40 0.30 -11.28
N ALA A 284 -6.89 1.51 -11.05
CA ALA A 284 -8.26 1.93 -11.32
C ALA A 284 -8.32 3.45 -11.55
N VAL A 285 -9.38 3.90 -12.21
CA VAL A 285 -9.76 5.32 -12.26
C VAL A 285 -11.00 5.49 -11.39
N ILE A 286 -10.91 6.39 -10.40
CA ILE A 286 -12.01 6.71 -9.50
C ILE A 286 -12.50 8.13 -9.75
N GLN A 287 -13.82 8.33 -9.67
CA GLN A 287 -14.46 9.61 -9.91
C GLN A 287 -15.05 10.20 -8.63
N ALA A 288 -15.14 11.52 -8.55
CA ALA A 288 -15.76 12.19 -7.43
C ALA A 288 -17.18 11.69 -7.18
N GLY A 289 -17.53 11.45 -5.92
CA GLY A 289 -18.84 10.96 -5.51
C GLY A 289 -19.05 9.45 -5.65
N GLN A 290 -18.13 8.70 -6.28
CA GLN A 290 -18.19 7.23 -6.24
C GLN A 290 -17.94 6.73 -4.81
N THR A 291 -18.45 5.54 -4.51
CA THR A 291 -18.22 4.86 -3.24
C THR A 291 -17.14 3.79 -3.41
N VAL A 292 -16.04 3.94 -2.69
CA VAL A 292 -15.01 2.91 -2.53
C VAL A 292 -15.18 2.29 -1.15
N ARG A 293 -15.38 0.96 -1.11
CA ARG A 293 -15.50 0.19 0.12
C ARG A 293 -14.18 -0.49 0.45
N LEU A 294 -13.76 -0.37 1.71
CA LEU A 294 -12.70 -1.18 2.28
C LEU A 294 -13.33 -2.34 3.04
N HIS A 295 -12.93 -3.56 2.71
CA HIS A 295 -13.22 -4.78 3.46
C HIS A 295 -11.99 -5.19 4.26
N SER A 296 -12.18 -5.58 5.52
CA SER A 296 -11.17 -6.17 6.39
C SER A 296 -11.62 -7.55 6.80
N ILE A 297 -10.97 -8.58 6.24
CA ILE A 297 -11.36 -9.97 6.42
C ILE A 297 -10.38 -10.66 7.36
N TYR A 298 -10.95 -11.24 8.44
CA TYR A 298 -10.24 -12.02 9.44
C TYR A 298 -10.80 -13.45 9.52
N ASN A 299 -9.97 -14.39 9.99
CA ASN A 299 -10.39 -15.73 10.38
C ASN A 299 -9.70 -16.10 11.69
N SER A 300 -10.31 -15.70 12.82
CA SER A 300 -9.72 -15.86 14.15
C SER A 300 -10.37 -17.03 14.89
N PRO A 301 -9.59 -17.91 15.56
CA PRO A 301 -10.16 -19.00 16.34
C PRO A 301 -10.90 -18.53 17.60
N HIS A 302 -10.64 -17.29 18.05
CA HIS A 302 -11.24 -16.67 19.23
C HIS A 302 -11.65 -15.23 18.91
N PRO A 303 -12.58 -14.63 19.67
CA PRO A 303 -12.78 -13.18 19.60
C PRO A 303 -11.45 -12.47 19.87
N ALA A 304 -11.16 -11.41 19.15
CA ALA A 304 -9.96 -10.60 19.33
C ALA A 304 -10.35 -9.12 19.36
N ASP A 305 -9.67 -8.40 20.23
CA ASP A 305 -9.71 -6.95 20.29
C ASP A 305 -8.39 -6.42 19.68
N ASP A 306 -8.30 -5.12 19.50
CA ASP A 306 -7.10 -4.43 19.01
C ASP A 306 -6.62 -4.91 17.62
N VAL A 307 -7.57 -5.36 16.75
CA VAL A 307 -7.26 -5.65 15.34
C VAL A 307 -7.44 -4.41 14.48
N MET A 308 -6.72 -4.35 13.37
CA MET A 308 -6.78 -3.23 12.43
C MET A 308 -7.16 -3.72 11.02
N GLY A 309 -7.78 -2.85 10.24
CA GLY A 309 -8.09 -3.09 8.83
C GLY A 309 -7.85 -1.82 8.03
N ILE A 310 -6.63 -1.64 7.53
CA ILE A 310 -6.20 -0.40 6.91
C ILE A 310 -5.69 -0.68 5.49
N MET A 311 -6.01 0.20 4.56
CA MET A 311 -5.40 0.22 3.22
C MET A 311 -4.99 1.63 2.85
N LEU A 312 -3.69 1.82 2.66
CA LEU A 312 -3.14 3.07 2.16
C LEU A 312 -3.08 3.04 0.63
N GLY A 313 -3.80 3.95 0.00
CA GLY A 313 -3.82 4.16 -1.44
C GLY A 313 -3.07 5.43 -1.86
N TYR A 314 -2.59 5.45 -3.11
CA TYR A 314 -1.98 6.64 -3.70
C TYR A 314 -2.67 6.94 -5.02
N VAL A 315 -3.21 8.15 -5.10
CA VAL A 315 -4.00 8.63 -6.24
C VAL A 315 -3.25 9.77 -6.93
N HIS A 316 -3.09 9.68 -8.25
CA HIS A 316 -2.74 10.85 -9.05
C HIS A 316 -4.04 11.60 -9.36
N PRO A 317 -4.25 12.81 -8.78
CA PRO A 317 -5.48 13.56 -8.98
C PRO A 317 -5.69 13.93 -10.44
N ALA A 318 -6.99 13.94 -10.85
CA ALA A 318 -7.41 14.34 -12.20
C ALA A 318 -7.21 15.83 -12.46
#